data_0df6c3738f8535617091a26877ab994c
#
_entry.id   0df6c3738f8535617091a26877ab994c
#
_cell.length_a   1.000
_cell.length_b   1.000
_cell.length_c   1.000
_cell.angle_alpha   90.00
_cell.angle_beta   90.00
_cell.angle_gamma   90.00
#
_symmetry.space_group_name_H-M   'P 1'
#
loop_
_entity.id
_entity.type
_entity.pdbx_description
1 polymer ?
#
loop_
_entity_poly.entity_id
_entity_poly.type
_entity_poly.pdbx_seq_one_letter_code
_entity_poly.pdbx_strand_id
1 'polypeptide(L)'
;METVEEVFLFLVVLGGRAKKANIELHDVRWVVGSRIEDTFDALRNDWFGNFEGLHIDSYKKIKHVDGYKIYLKNIENKKLKNKKFFNGNAVKKNLWFVNIGGYDPNSMQEKHEFGLVVASSKLEAKNIAKSKWL
;
A
#
# COMPACT_ATOMS: atom_id res chain seq x y z
N MET A 1 11.38 27.69 16.53
CA MET A 1 10.23 26.78 16.39
C MET A 1 10.61 25.60 15.49
N GLU A 2 10.63 24.43 16.06
CA GLU A 2 10.86 23.24 15.25
C GLU A 2 9.62 22.99 14.39
N THR A 3 9.82 23.00 13.08
CA THR A 3 8.77 22.58 12.15
C THR A 3 8.75 21.07 12.15
N VAL A 4 7.64 20.49 12.60
CA VAL A 4 7.43 19.05 12.50
C VAL A 4 7.19 18.71 11.04
N GLU A 5 8.08 17.92 10.43
CA GLU A 5 7.91 17.44 9.09
C GLU A 5 6.66 16.56 9.00
N GLU A 6 5.83 16.85 8.02
CA GLU A 6 4.66 16.03 7.74
C GLU A 6 5.09 14.74 7.08
N VAL A 7 4.54 13.63 7.55
CA VAL A 7 4.88 12.29 7.09
C VAL A 7 3.70 11.71 6.33
N PHE A 8 3.99 11.05 5.23
CA PHE A 8 2.97 10.54 4.31
C PHE A 8 3.10 9.04 4.10
N LEU A 9 1.99 8.42 3.76
CA LEU A 9 1.96 7.05 3.26
C LEU A 9 2.20 7.08 1.76
N PHE A 10 3.16 6.28 1.30
CA PHE A 10 3.43 6.09 -0.13
C PHE A 10 3.10 4.66 -0.53
N LEU A 11 2.44 4.51 -1.65
CA LEU A 11 2.31 3.23 -2.34
C LEU A 11 3.33 3.21 -3.46
N VAL A 12 4.18 2.19 -3.50
CA VAL A 12 5.33 2.14 -4.40
C VAL A 12 5.32 0.85 -5.19
N VAL A 13 5.51 0.97 -6.50
CA VAL A 13 5.70 -0.18 -7.38
C VAL A 13 7.17 -0.30 -7.68
N LEU A 14 7.73 -1.45 -7.35
CA LEU A 14 9.15 -1.77 -7.56
C LEU A 14 9.31 -2.76 -8.69
N GLY A 15 10.41 -2.62 -9.41
CA GLY A 15 10.84 -3.58 -10.42
C GLY A 15 12.28 -3.99 -10.18
N GLY A 16 12.61 -5.21 -10.54
CA GLY A 16 13.96 -5.69 -10.37
C GLY A 16 14.10 -7.15 -10.78
N ARG A 17 15.27 -7.70 -10.50
CA ARG A 17 15.63 -9.05 -10.91
C ARG A 17 15.83 -9.94 -9.69
N ALA A 18 15.65 -11.23 -9.90
CA ALA A 18 15.98 -12.24 -8.92
C ALA A 18 16.77 -13.34 -9.59
N LYS A 19 17.67 -13.96 -8.84
CA LYS A 19 18.44 -15.10 -9.32
C LYS A 19 17.46 -16.20 -9.75
N LYS A 20 17.69 -16.76 -10.94
CA LYS A 20 16.87 -17.83 -11.53
C LYS A 20 15.52 -17.38 -12.11
N ALA A 21 15.20 -16.11 -12.07
CA ALA A 21 14.02 -15.62 -12.76
C ALA A 21 14.35 -15.30 -14.22
N ASN A 22 13.45 -15.63 -15.12
CA ASN A 22 13.63 -15.38 -16.55
C ASN A 22 13.22 -13.99 -16.97
N ILE A 23 12.36 -13.36 -16.17
CA ILE A 23 11.84 -12.02 -16.45
C ILE A 23 12.02 -11.13 -15.24
N GLU A 24 11.89 -9.83 -15.48
CA GLU A 24 11.85 -8.85 -14.40
C GLU A 24 10.65 -9.11 -13.50
N LEU A 25 10.86 -8.97 -12.20
CA LEU A 25 9.83 -9.16 -11.19
C LEU A 25 9.38 -7.82 -10.64
N HIS A 26 8.16 -7.77 -10.16
CA HIS A 26 7.54 -6.56 -9.60
C HIS A 26 6.97 -6.85 -8.23
N ASP A 27 6.99 -5.86 -7.37
CA ASP A 27 6.34 -5.93 -6.07
C ASP A 27 5.75 -4.57 -5.74
N VAL A 28 4.82 -4.56 -4.81
CA VAL A 28 4.17 -3.34 -4.36
C VAL A 28 4.41 -3.23 -2.86
N ARG A 29 4.84 -2.05 -2.43
CA ARG A 29 5.09 -1.77 -1.02
C ARG A 29 4.39 -0.49 -0.59
N TRP A 30 4.02 -0.43 0.67
CA TRP A 30 3.55 0.78 1.31
C TRP A 30 4.55 1.16 2.38
N VAL A 31 5.00 2.40 2.30
CA VAL A 31 6.07 2.93 3.15
C VAL A 31 5.73 4.35 3.59
N VAL A 32 6.41 4.80 4.61
CA VAL A 32 6.13 6.08 5.26
C VAL A 32 7.38 6.94 5.22
N GLY A 33 7.21 8.20 4.86
CA GLY A 33 8.27 9.19 4.86
C GLY A 33 7.74 10.58 4.56
N SER A 34 8.56 11.60 4.77
CA SER A 34 8.23 12.97 4.38
C SER A 34 8.37 13.14 2.87
N ARG A 35 9.37 12.50 2.30
CA ARG A 35 9.64 12.47 0.86
C ARG A 35 9.87 11.02 0.44
N ILE A 36 9.74 10.75 -0.85
CA ILE A 36 9.96 9.40 -1.35
C ILE A 36 11.39 8.90 -1.05
N GLU A 37 12.38 9.79 -1.10
CA GLU A 37 13.77 9.44 -0.83
C GLU A 37 13.96 8.87 0.57
N ASP A 38 13.15 9.29 1.53
CA ASP A 38 13.22 8.80 2.90
C ASP A 38 12.76 7.35 3.04
N THR A 39 12.13 6.79 2.01
CA THR A 39 11.62 5.42 2.02
C THR A 39 12.57 4.41 1.38
N PHE A 40 13.66 4.87 0.76
CA PHE A 40 14.54 4.02 -0.05
C PHE A 40 15.17 2.89 0.76
N ASP A 41 15.60 3.16 1.97
CA ASP A 41 16.22 2.11 2.81
C ASP A 41 15.22 1.02 3.17
N ALA A 42 14.00 1.39 3.53
CA ALA A 42 12.95 0.42 3.85
C ALA A 42 12.59 -0.43 2.61
N LEU A 43 12.47 0.21 1.45
CA LEU A 43 12.18 -0.50 0.21
C LEU A 43 13.27 -1.50 -0.14
N ARG A 44 14.52 -1.09 0.01
CA ARG A 44 15.67 -1.98 -0.26
C ARG A 44 15.70 -3.15 0.71
N ASN A 45 15.47 -2.90 1.99
CA ASN A 45 15.50 -3.95 3.01
C ASN A 45 14.44 -5.02 2.80
N ASP A 46 13.28 -4.64 2.27
CA ASP A 46 12.16 -5.57 2.08
C ASP A 46 12.15 -6.23 0.70
N TRP A 47 13.01 -5.81 -0.20
CA TRP A 47 13.07 -6.38 -1.56
C TRP A 47 13.58 -7.82 -1.51
N PHE A 48 12.87 -8.73 -2.18
CA PHE A 48 13.16 -10.16 -2.19
C PHE A 48 14.19 -10.60 -3.23
N GLY A 49 14.48 -9.75 -4.20
CA GLY A 49 15.38 -10.06 -5.30
C GLY A 49 16.77 -9.50 -5.14
N ASN A 50 17.46 -9.35 -6.26
CA ASN A 50 18.80 -8.75 -6.29
C ASN A 50 18.73 -7.26 -6.09
N PHE A 51 19.70 -6.68 -5.38
CA PHE A 51 19.77 -5.23 -5.21
C PHE A 51 20.21 -4.54 -6.50
N GLU A 52 21.03 -5.19 -7.30
CA GLU A 52 21.44 -4.66 -8.58
C GLU A 52 20.25 -4.60 -9.53
N GLY A 53 20.02 -3.43 -10.09
CA GLY A 53 18.90 -3.21 -11.00
C GLY A 53 17.55 -2.95 -10.33
N LEU A 54 17.50 -2.95 -9.00
CA LEU A 54 16.27 -2.58 -8.27
C LEU A 54 15.94 -1.12 -8.54
N HIS A 55 14.69 -0.86 -8.90
CA HIS A 55 14.24 0.49 -9.22
C HIS A 55 12.77 0.69 -8.86
N ILE A 56 12.37 1.94 -8.74
CA ILE A 56 10.98 2.33 -8.56
C ILE A 56 10.38 2.57 -9.94
N ASP A 57 9.31 1.82 -10.28
CA ASP A 57 8.55 2.07 -11.49
C ASP A 57 7.66 3.29 -11.35
N SER A 58 6.97 3.36 -10.21
CA SER A 58 6.10 4.48 -9.91
C SER A 58 5.82 4.53 -8.41
N TYR A 59 5.35 5.67 -7.95
CA TYR A 59 4.89 5.80 -6.57
C TYR A 59 3.77 6.83 -6.48
N LYS A 60 2.97 6.71 -5.44
CA LYS A 60 1.87 7.63 -5.18
C LYS A 60 1.83 7.97 -3.70
N LYS A 61 1.75 9.26 -3.42
CA LYS A 61 1.47 9.76 -2.07
C LYS A 61 -0.03 9.58 -1.81
N ILE A 62 -0.38 8.82 -0.78
CA ILE A 62 -1.76 8.47 -0.50
C ILE A 62 -2.36 9.48 0.46
N LYS A 63 -3.23 10.33 -0.07
CA LYS A 63 -3.91 11.35 0.71
C LYS A 63 -5.38 11.03 0.95
N HIS A 64 -6.01 10.34 -0.01
CA HIS A 64 -7.43 9.97 0.05
C HIS A 64 -7.63 8.58 -0.54
N VAL A 65 -8.49 7.79 0.07
CA VAL A 65 -8.93 6.49 -0.44
C VAL A 65 -10.43 6.38 -0.18
N ASP A 66 -11.20 6.14 -1.24
CA ASP A 66 -12.66 5.93 -1.15
C ASP A 66 -13.39 7.04 -0.40
N GLY A 67 -12.96 8.28 -0.60
CA GLY A 67 -13.55 9.45 0.07
C GLY A 67 -13.05 9.72 1.48
N TYR A 68 -12.19 8.85 2.00
CA TYR A 68 -11.59 9.02 3.33
C TYR A 68 -10.24 9.69 3.22
N LYS A 69 -10.00 10.64 4.09
CA LYS A 69 -8.69 11.27 4.20
C LYS A 69 -7.74 10.34 4.95
N ILE A 70 -6.56 10.12 4.38
CA ILE A 70 -5.53 9.28 4.99
C ILE A 70 -4.44 10.19 5.54
N TYR A 71 -4.17 10.08 6.82
CA TYR A 71 -3.07 10.80 7.46
C TYR A 71 -2.44 9.91 8.52
N LEU A 72 -1.20 10.20 8.86
CA LEU A 72 -0.44 9.42 9.80
C LEU A 72 -0.37 10.13 11.14
N LYS A 73 -0.57 9.37 12.19
CA LYS A 73 -0.43 9.85 13.57
C LYS A 73 0.74 9.16 14.23
N ASN A 74 1.48 9.93 15.01
CA ASN A 74 2.50 9.36 15.87
C ASN A 74 1.83 8.74 17.09
N ILE A 75 1.93 7.41 17.23
CA ILE A 75 1.31 6.68 18.34
C ILE A 75 2.37 6.33 19.39
N GLU A 76 3.15 7.32 19.83
CA GLU A 76 4.12 7.10 20.90
C GLU A 76 3.45 6.97 22.27
N ASN A 77 2.24 7.49 22.40
CA ASN A 77 1.52 7.46 23.66
C ASN A 77 0.64 6.20 23.72
N LYS A 78 1.05 5.23 24.56
CA LYS A 78 0.30 4.00 24.79
C LYS A 78 -1.14 4.22 25.26
N LYS A 79 -1.43 5.37 25.89
CA LYS A 79 -2.77 5.73 26.33
C LYS A 79 -3.73 5.96 25.15
N LEU A 80 -3.20 6.35 23.98
CA LEU A 80 -4.02 6.54 22.79
C LEU A 80 -4.47 5.22 22.18
N LYS A 81 -3.72 4.14 22.39
CA LYS A 81 -4.11 2.81 21.90
C LYS A 81 -5.36 2.26 22.55
N ASN A 82 -5.66 2.73 23.76
CA ASN A 82 -6.78 2.24 24.56
C ASN A 82 -8.01 3.15 24.50
N LYS A 83 -7.90 4.31 23.83
CA LYS A 83 -9.05 5.18 23.65
C LYS A 83 -9.88 4.70 22.47
N LYS A 84 -11.13 4.39 22.75
CA LYS A 84 -12.10 4.11 21.69
C LYS A 84 -12.47 5.42 21.03
N PHE A 85 -11.98 5.65 19.81
CA PHE A 85 -12.21 6.89 19.05
C PHE A 85 -13.49 6.84 18.21
N PHE A 86 -14.38 5.91 18.46
CA PHE A 86 -15.61 5.81 17.70
C PHE A 86 -16.81 5.76 18.62
N ASN A 87 -17.90 6.38 18.18
CA ASN A 87 -19.20 6.20 18.81
C ASN A 87 -19.57 4.71 18.69
N GLY A 88 -20.20 4.15 19.72
CA GLY A 88 -20.55 2.74 19.78
C GLY A 88 -21.40 2.22 18.62
N ASN A 89 -21.90 3.11 17.76
CA ASN A 89 -22.71 2.75 16.60
C ASN A 89 -21.93 2.83 15.27
N ALA A 90 -20.66 3.27 15.29
CA ALA A 90 -19.87 3.39 14.08
C ALA A 90 -19.19 2.06 13.74
N VAL A 91 -19.41 1.57 12.53
CA VAL A 91 -18.68 0.40 12.02
C VAL A 91 -17.25 0.77 11.80
N LYS A 92 -16.34 0.02 12.39
CA LYS A 92 -14.90 0.24 12.21
C LYS A 92 -14.50 -0.07 10.78
N LYS A 93 -13.88 0.90 10.13
CA LYS A 93 -13.32 0.73 8.78
C LYS A 93 -11.81 0.70 8.84
N ASN A 94 -11.22 -0.13 8.01
CA ASN A 94 -9.78 -0.27 7.88
C ASN A 94 -9.35 0.06 6.47
N LEU A 95 -8.09 0.44 6.33
CA LEU A 95 -7.44 0.60 5.04
C LEU A 95 -6.88 -0.77 4.64
N TRP A 96 -7.23 -1.23 3.44
CA TRP A 96 -6.83 -2.54 2.94
C TRP A 96 -5.99 -2.38 1.67
N PHE A 97 -4.91 -3.11 1.61
CA PHE A 97 -4.25 -3.37 0.34
C PHE A 97 -4.87 -4.63 -0.25
N VAL A 98 -5.35 -4.52 -1.49
CA VAL A 98 -5.98 -5.65 -2.18
C VAL A 98 -5.25 -5.92 -3.48
N ASN A 99 -4.92 -7.18 -3.69
CA ASN A 99 -4.39 -7.68 -4.95
C ASN A 99 -5.35 -8.74 -5.46
N ILE A 100 -5.87 -8.53 -6.66
CA ILE A 100 -6.84 -9.44 -7.27
C ILE A 100 -6.37 -9.86 -8.66
N GLY A 101 -6.77 -11.06 -9.06
CA GLY A 101 -6.44 -11.60 -10.37
C GLY A 101 -7.68 -11.95 -11.17
N GLY A 102 -7.56 -11.88 -12.48
CA GLY A 102 -8.61 -12.24 -13.41
C GLY A 102 -8.04 -12.81 -14.69
N TYR A 103 -8.84 -13.57 -15.41
CA TYR A 103 -8.42 -14.23 -16.62
C TYR A 103 -9.06 -13.59 -17.85
N ASP A 104 -8.23 -13.36 -18.84
CA ASP A 104 -8.65 -13.00 -20.19
C ASP A 104 -8.33 -14.21 -21.09
N PRO A 105 -9.32 -14.79 -21.77
CA PRO A 105 -9.07 -15.97 -22.63
C PRO A 105 -8.03 -15.72 -23.72
N ASN A 106 -7.80 -14.48 -24.09
CA ASN A 106 -6.85 -14.10 -25.12
C ASN A 106 -5.45 -13.82 -24.60
N SER A 107 -5.24 -13.95 -23.28
CA SER A 107 -3.95 -13.68 -22.65
C SER A 107 -3.36 -14.96 -22.08
N MET A 108 -2.06 -15.11 -22.23
CA MET A 108 -1.33 -16.22 -21.60
C MET A 108 -1.20 -16.03 -20.08
N GLN A 109 -1.23 -14.80 -19.63
CA GLN A 109 -1.00 -14.45 -18.21
C GLN A 109 -2.32 -14.11 -17.54
N GLU A 110 -2.41 -14.47 -16.25
CA GLU A 110 -3.44 -13.92 -15.39
C GLU A 110 -3.19 -12.42 -15.22
N LYS A 111 -4.24 -11.64 -15.36
CA LYS A 111 -4.16 -10.20 -15.11
C LYS A 111 -4.28 -9.94 -13.62
N HIS A 112 -3.43 -9.09 -13.10
CA HIS A 112 -3.45 -8.70 -11.70
C HIS A 112 -3.69 -7.20 -11.57
N GLU A 113 -4.56 -6.85 -10.65
CA GLU A 113 -4.79 -5.46 -10.28
C GLU A 113 -4.60 -5.33 -8.77
N PHE A 114 -4.15 -4.19 -8.35
CA PHE A 114 -3.93 -3.93 -6.94
C PHE A 114 -4.29 -2.48 -6.60
N GLY A 115 -4.53 -2.25 -5.33
CA GLY A 115 -4.77 -0.90 -4.86
C GLY A 115 -5.24 -0.88 -3.42
N LEU A 116 -5.64 0.29 -2.99
CA LEU A 116 -6.13 0.50 -1.63
C LEU A 116 -7.63 0.71 -1.65
N VAL A 117 -8.30 0.15 -0.66
CA VAL A 117 -9.73 0.33 -0.42
C VAL A 117 -9.97 0.53 1.07
N VAL A 118 -11.08 1.16 1.40
CA VAL A 118 -11.53 1.31 2.79
C VAL A 118 -12.73 0.41 2.98
N ALA A 119 -12.66 -0.49 3.92
CA ALA A 119 -13.71 -1.48 4.15
C ALA A 119 -13.72 -1.95 5.60
N SER A 120 -14.88 -2.48 6.02
CA SER A 120 -15.05 -3.00 7.37
C SER A 120 -14.64 -4.46 7.51
N SER A 121 -14.51 -5.18 6.40
CA SER A 121 -14.13 -6.59 6.40
C SER A 121 -13.34 -6.97 5.16
N LYS A 122 -12.64 -8.08 5.25
CA LYS A 122 -11.90 -8.66 4.12
C LYS A 122 -12.78 -8.92 2.91
N LEU A 123 -13.97 -9.47 3.15
CA LEU A 123 -14.91 -9.76 2.07
C LEU A 123 -15.40 -8.48 1.39
N GLU A 124 -15.75 -7.47 2.18
CA GLU A 124 -16.15 -6.17 1.65
C GLU A 124 -15.01 -5.55 0.83
N ALA A 125 -13.79 -5.61 1.33
CA ALA A 125 -12.62 -5.09 0.61
C ALA A 125 -12.45 -5.75 -0.75
N LYS A 126 -12.58 -7.07 -0.81
CA LYS A 126 -12.49 -7.82 -2.08
C LYS A 126 -13.60 -7.43 -3.04
N ASN A 127 -14.83 -7.27 -2.55
CA ASN A 127 -15.97 -6.90 -3.38
C ASN A 127 -15.81 -5.49 -3.95
N ILE A 128 -15.35 -4.57 -3.15
CA ILE A 128 -15.06 -3.19 -3.61
C ILE A 128 -13.98 -3.23 -4.69
N ALA A 129 -12.91 -3.98 -4.47
CA ALA A 129 -11.80 -4.10 -5.43
C ALA A 129 -12.28 -4.69 -6.77
N LYS A 130 -13.08 -5.74 -6.73
CA LYS A 130 -13.65 -6.34 -7.94
C LYS A 130 -14.50 -5.35 -8.71
N SER A 131 -15.30 -4.58 -8.01
CA SER A 131 -16.17 -3.56 -8.62
C SER A 131 -15.37 -2.44 -9.28
N LYS A 132 -14.22 -2.07 -8.71
CA LYS A 132 -13.38 -0.99 -9.24
C LYS A 132 -12.49 -1.43 -10.40
N TRP A 133 -11.95 -2.63 -10.35
CA TRP A 133 -10.83 -3.02 -11.20
C TRP A 133 -11.08 -4.21 -12.12
N LEU A 134 -12.16 -4.94 -11.92
CA LEU A 134 -12.49 -6.07 -12.80
C LEU A 134 -13.81 -5.91 -13.54
#